data_659be84a229cc0c8b7132418322a6249
#
_entry.id   659be84a229cc0c8b7132418322a6249
#
_cell.length_a   1.000
_cell.length_b   1.000
_cell.length_c   1.000
_cell.angle_alpha   90.00
_cell.angle_beta   90.00
_cell.angle_gamma   90.00
#
_symmetry.space_group_name_H-M   'P 1'
#
loop_
_entity.id
_entity.type
_entity.pdbx_description
1 polymer ?
#
loop_
_entity_poly.entity_id
_entity_poly.type
_entity_poly.pdbx_seq_one_letter_code
_entity_poly.pdbx_strand_id
1 'polypeptide(L)'
;MKQRLSITIIALLLAVQAGYCRGFDSVFNEFKKKEDVTYINMPPFATWLGKKIGGVNDVPMADKVKSVRMLVSESRCEPLVNSINDTDSGCEELLRMNDDGDIMKIWMDSKGDKIKKLYLLNYSDSECTFMELKGNFKKSDILKFVNESNNK
;
A
#
# COMPACT_ATOMS: atom_id res chain seq x y z
N MET A 1 6.20 19.74 40.08
CA MET A 1 5.07 20.04 39.19
C MET A 1 5.47 20.36 37.76
N LYS A 2 6.56 21.09 37.49
CA LYS A 2 7.00 21.43 36.12
C LYS A 2 7.47 20.20 35.30
N GLN A 3 8.09 19.20 35.93
CA GLN A 3 8.56 17.97 35.20
C GLN A 3 7.41 17.06 34.76
N ARG A 4 6.32 16.98 35.49
CA ARG A 4 5.16 16.17 35.14
C ARG A 4 4.38 16.76 33.96
N LEU A 5 4.33 18.07 33.85
CA LEU A 5 3.69 18.77 32.72
C LEU A 5 4.46 18.58 31.42
N SER A 6 5.80 18.65 31.51
CA SER A 6 6.67 18.45 30.34
C SER A 6 6.60 17.05 29.76
N ILE A 7 6.54 16.03 30.63
CA ILE A 7 6.41 14.62 30.21
C ILE A 7 5.05 14.37 29.56
N THR A 8 3.98 14.98 30.08
CA THR A 8 2.62 14.84 29.52
C THR A 8 2.52 15.51 28.15
N ILE A 9 3.14 16.67 27.96
CA ILE A 9 3.17 17.37 26.67
C ILE A 9 3.99 16.58 25.63
N ILE A 10 5.12 16.00 26.01
CA ILE A 10 5.95 15.18 25.12
C ILE A 10 5.21 13.89 24.73
N ALA A 11 4.52 13.24 25.67
CA ALA A 11 3.70 12.06 25.38
C ALA A 11 2.53 12.39 24.45
N LEU A 12 1.90 13.55 24.61
CA LEU A 12 0.82 14.01 23.71
C LEU A 12 1.33 14.33 22.30
N LEU A 13 2.50 14.94 22.19
CA LEU A 13 3.14 15.22 20.89
C LEU A 13 3.57 13.94 20.16
N LEU A 14 4.04 12.92 20.89
CA LEU A 14 4.37 11.62 20.31
C LEU A 14 3.12 10.86 19.86
N ALA A 15 2.00 10.97 20.57
CA ALA A 15 0.74 10.33 20.18
C ALA A 15 0.13 10.92 18.91
N VAL A 16 0.35 12.22 18.64
CA VAL A 16 -0.15 12.89 17.43
C VAL A 16 0.66 12.47 16.19
N GLN A 17 1.91 12.05 16.33
CA GLN A 17 2.75 11.62 15.20
C GLN A 17 2.50 10.18 14.76
N ALA A 18 1.90 9.33 15.58
CA ALA A 18 1.71 7.90 15.31
C ALA A 18 0.59 7.55 14.30
N GLY A 19 -0.16 8.53 13.79
CA GLY A 19 -1.33 8.31 12.94
C GLY A 19 -1.28 8.91 11.53
N TYR A 20 -0.16 9.51 11.12
CA TYR A 20 -0.07 10.18 9.82
C TYR A 20 0.69 9.33 8.80
N CYS A 21 -0.04 8.75 7.84
CA CYS A 21 0.53 8.07 6.70
C CYS A 21 0.98 9.08 5.63
N ARG A 22 2.29 9.22 5.43
CA ARG A 22 2.88 10.05 4.38
C ARG A 22 2.86 9.36 3.02
N GLY A 23 2.77 8.03 3.02
CA GLY A 23 2.76 7.22 1.82
C GLY A 23 4.14 6.99 1.21
N PHE A 24 4.12 6.55 -0.05
CA PHE A 24 5.31 6.13 -0.79
C PHE A 24 5.50 6.93 -2.09
N ASP A 25 5.07 8.19 -2.13
CA ASP A 25 5.19 9.03 -3.32
C ASP A 25 6.64 9.20 -3.78
N SER A 26 7.59 9.27 -2.85
CA SER A 26 9.02 9.33 -3.16
C SER A 26 9.50 8.11 -3.95
N VAL A 27 9.05 6.92 -3.58
CA VAL A 27 9.37 5.67 -4.28
C VAL A 27 8.82 5.67 -5.70
N PHE A 28 7.55 6.02 -5.88
CA PHE A 28 6.96 6.13 -7.21
C PHE A 28 7.67 7.17 -8.08
N ASN A 29 8.01 8.32 -7.52
CA ASN A 29 8.72 9.39 -8.25
C ASN A 29 10.13 8.98 -8.65
N GLU A 30 10.84 8.23 -7.82
CA GLU A 30 12.18 7.72 -8.10
C GLU A 30 12.17 6.67 -9.22
N PHE A 31 11.25 5.71 -9.14
CA PHE A 31 11.29 4.51 -10.01
C PHE A 31 10.47 4.61 -11.30
N LYS A 32 9.51 5.52 -11.40
CA LYS A 32 8.65 5.65 -12.60
C LYS A 32 9.39 5.95 -13.91
N LYS A 33 10.66 6.39 -13.84
CA LYS A 33 11.50 6.72 -14.98
C LYS A 33 12.68 5.76 -15.17
N LYS A 34 12.80 4.72 -14.33
CA LYS A 34 13.87 3.73 -14.45
C LYS A 34 13.58 2.80 -15.63
N GLU A 35 14.59 2.49 -16.43
CA GLU A 35 14.45 1.65 -17.64
C GLU A 35 14.06 0.21 -17.32
N ASP A 36 14.48 -0.29 -16.17
CA ASP A 36 14.22 -1.66 -15.69
C ASP A 36 12.92 -1.78 -14.87
N VAL A 37 12.13 -0.72 -14.83
CA VAL A 37 10.87 -0.69 -14.10
C VAL A 37 9.74 -0.26 -15.03
N THR A 38 8.69 -1.08 -15.11
CA THR A 38 7.44 -0.71 -15.78
C THR A 38 6.55 0.06 -14.82
N TYR A 39 6.20 1.28 -15.20
CA TYR A 39 5.26 2.12 -14.46
C TYR A 39 3.89 2.13 -15.12
N ILE A 40 2.87 1.75 -14.37
CA ILE A 40 1.47 1.77 -14.80
C ILE A 40 0.70 2.74 -13.91
N ASN A 41 -0.06 3.64 -14.52
CA ASN A 41 -0.94 4.56 -13.83
C ASN A 41 -2.33 4.55 -14.47
N MET A 42 -3.31 4.07 -13.73
CA MET A 42 -4.71 4.06 -14.13
C MET A 42 -5.48 5.12 -13.34
N PRO A 43 -5.78 6.27 -13.94
CA PRO A 43 -6.56 7.32 -13.29
C PRO A 43 -8.03 6.89 -13.10
N PRO A 44 -8.83 7.63 -12.33
CA PRO A 44 -10.20 7.23 -11.99
C PRO A 44 -11.09 6.91 -13.19
N PHE A 45 -10.95 7.65 -14.28
CA PHE A 45 -11.71 7.41 -15.51
C PHE A 45 -11.36 6.06 -16.16
N ALA A 46 -10.07 5.75 -16.28
CA ALA A 46 -9.60 4.49 -16.88
C ALA A 46 -10.01 3.29 -16.03
N THR A 47 -9.97 3.42 -14.71
CA THR A 47 -10.42 2.40 -13.77
C THR A 47 -11.92 2.16 -13.92
N TRP A 48 -12.72 3.20 -14.04
CA TRP A 48 -14.16 3.11 -14.27
C TRP A 48 -14.49 2.41 -15.61
N LEU A 49 -13.76 2.78 -16.67
CA LEU A 49 -13.93 2.18 -17.99
C LEU A 49 -13.56 0.69 -17.98
N GLY A 50 -12.45 0.34 -17.35
CA GLY A 50 -12.02 -1.05 -17.18
C GLY A 50 -13.03 -1.91 -16.45
N LYS A 51 -13.69 -1.39 -15.42
CA LYS A 51 -14.79 -2.07 -14.72
C LYS A 51 -15.99 -2.33 -15.61
N LYS A 52 -16.34 -1.40 -16.48
CA LYS A 52 -17.52 -1.52 -17.37
C LYS A 52 -17.27 -2.47 -18.54
N ILE A 53 -16.07 -2.49 -19.10
CA ILE A 53 -15.75 -3.28 -20.29
C ILE A 53 -15.12 -4.63 -19.92
N GLY A 54 -14.32 -4.68 -18.84
CA GLY A 54 -13.47 -5.82 -18.50
C GLY A 54 -14.14 -6.93 -17.70
N GLY A 55 -15.40 -6.82 -17.32
CA GLY A 55 -16.09 -7.85 -16.51
C GLY A 55 -15.47 -8.08 -15.13
N VAL A 56 -14.79 -7.09 -14.57
CA VAL A 56 -14.05 -7.16 -13.29
C VAL A 56 -15.00 -7.18 -12.07
N ASN A 57 -16.29 -7.38 -12.29
CA ASN A 57 -17.30 -7.41 -11.22
C ASN A 57 -17.11 -8.56 -10.22
N ASP A 58 -16.34 -9.59 -10.63
CA ASP A 58 -16.07 -10.77 -9.80
C ASP A 58 -14.81 -10.62 -8.91
N VAL A 59 -14.07 -9.51 -9.04
CA VAL A 59 -12.92 -9.26 -8.17
C VAL A 59 -13.41 -8.57 -6.89
N PRO A 60 -13.19 -9.17 -5.71
CA PRO A 60 -13.55 -8.54 -4.44
C PRO A 60 -12.99 -7.12 -4.33
N MET A 61 -13.80 -6.18 -3.89
CA MET A 61 -13.47 -4.76 -3.72
C MET A 61 -13.16 -3.96 -4.99
N ALA A 62 -13.24 -4.54 -6.19
CA ALA A 62 -12.96 -3.81 -7.44
C ALA A 62 -13.87 -2.58 -7.61
N ASP A 63 -15.11 -2.64 -7.12
CA ASP A 63 -16.07 -1.55 -7.11
C ASP A 63 -15.63 -0.34 -6.24
N LYS A 64 -14.77 -0.56 -5.27
CA LYS A 64 -14.26 0.44 -4.33
C LYS A 64 -12.97 1.13 -4.77
N VAL A 65 -12.28 0.56 -5.76
CA VAL A 65 -11.04 1.12 -6.31
C VAL A 65 -11.35 2.30 -7.21
N LYS A 66 -10.72 3.44 -6.96
CA LYS A 66 -10.82 4.66 -7.77
C LYS A 66 -9.67 4.80 -8.75
N SER A 67 -8.45 4.56 -8.30
CA SER A 67 -7.26 4.64 -9.13
C SER A 67 -6.20 3.65 -8.68
N VAL A 68 -5.34 3.27 -9.62
CA VAL A 68 -4.22 2.34 -9.40
C VAL A 68 -2.96 2.93 -9.99
N ARG A 69 -1.86 2.86 -9.27
CA ARG A 69 -0.51 3.00 -9.84
C ARG A 69 0.36 1.84 -9.39
N MET A 70 1.25 1.42 -10.28
CA MET A 70 2.03 0.22 -10.09
C MET A 70 3.43 0.37 -10.65
N LEU A 71 4.39 -0.17 -9.95
CA LEU A 71 5.77 -0.38 -10.39
C LEU A 71 6.01 -1.89 -10.49
N VAL A 72 6.50 -2.34 -11.62
CA VAL A 72 6.87 -3.75 -11.84
C VAL A 72 8.32 -3.81 -12.29
N SER A 73 9.13 -4.61 -11.60
CA SER A 73 10.51 -4.90 -11.97
C SER A 73 10.69 -6.40 -12.13
N GLU A 74 11.21 -6.82 -13.27
CA GLU A 74 11.41 -8.24 -13.63
C GLU A 74 12.86 -8.70 -13.47
N SER A 75 13.81 -7.79 -13.19
CA SER A 75 15.23 -8.13 -13.20
C SER A 75 16.03 -7.66 -12.00
N ARG A 76 15.66 -6.59 -11.36
CA ARG A 76 16.39 -5.96 -10.25
C ARG A 76 15.44 -5.46 -9.17
N CYS A 77 14.96 -6.39 -8.36
CA CYS A 77 14.01 -6.06 -7.29
C CYS A 77 14.66 -5.35 -6.11
N GLU A 78 15.94 -5.61 -5.80
CA GLU A 78 16.61 -5.08 -4.61
C GLU A 78 16.54 -3.56 -4.47
N PRO A 79 16.87 -2.74 -5.49
CA PRO A 79 16.82 -1.28 -5.33
C PRO A 79 15.41 -0.78 -4.99
N LEU A 80 14.39 -1.32 -5.63
CA LEU A 80 12.99 -0.96 -5.37
C LEU A 80 12.55 -1.40 -3.98
N VAL A 81 12.83 -2.64 -3.60
CA VAL A 81 12.48 -3.20 -2.29
C VAL A 81 13.20 -2.44 -1.17
N ASN A 82 14.49 -2.13 -1.34
CA ASN A 82 15.25 -1.34 -0.37
C ASN A 82 14.68 0.07 -0.22
N SER A 83 14.35 0.74 -1.31
CA SER A 83 13.73 2.07 -1.26
C SER A 83 12.39 2.06 -0.53
N ILE A 84 11.58 1.02 -0.73
CA ILE A 84 10.30 0.85 -0.02
C ILE A 84 10.55 0.63 1.48
N ASN A 85 11.47 -0.27 1.83
CA ASN A 85 11.78 -0.59 3.23
C ASN A 85 12.41 0.59 3.97
N ASP A 86 13.21 1.41 3.30
CA ASP A 86 13.89 2.58 3.88
C ASP A 86 12.96 3.81 3.98
N THR A 87 11.81 3.77 3.33
CA THR A 87 10.84 4.87 3.37
C THR A 87 10.08 4.87 4.69
N ASP A 88 10.21 5.97 5.44
CA ASP A 88 9.35 6.23 6.61
C ASP A 88 7.98 6.72 6.12
N SER A 89 7.14 5.76 5.71
CA SER A 89 5.81 6.06 5.18
C SER A 89 4.82 6.51 6.26
N GLY A 90 5.04 6.12 7.52
CA GLY A 90 4.10 6.33 8.61
C GLY A 90 2.78 5.57 8.46
N CYS A 91 2.65 4.75 7.41
CA CYS A 91 1.44 3.94 7.17
C CYS A 91 1.42 2.73 8.08
N GLU A 92 0.21 2.32 8.47
CA GLU A 92 0.00 1.12 9.27
C GLU A 92 0.26 -0.13 8.42
N GLU A 93 1.14 -1.03 8.88
CA GLU A 93 1.34 -2.33 8.24
C GLU A 93 0.21 -3.27 8.65
N LEU A 94 -0.58 -3.72 7.67
CA LEU A 94 -1.72 -4.59 7.89
C LEU A 94 -1.33 -6.07 7.83
N LEU A 95 -0.45 -6.43 6.90
CA LEU A 95 -0.08 -7.81 6.63
C LEU A 95 1.38 -7.92 6.23
N ARG A 96 2.03 -8.96 6.72
CA ARG A 96 3.34 -9.42 6.26
C ARG A 96 3.30 -10.94 6.15
N MET A 97 3.55 -11.44 4.95
CA MET A 97 3.64 -12.88 4.67
C MET A 97 5.00 -13.19 4.07
N ASN A 98 5.54 -14.33 4.44
CA ASN A 98 6.72 -14.93 3.82
C ASN A 98 6.42 -16.40 3.60
N ASP A 99 6.33 -16.79 2.34
CA ASP A 99 6.05 -18.16 1.91
C ASP A 99 7.11 -18.59 0.91
N ASP A 100 8.04 -19.42 1.38
CA ASP A 100 9.08 -20.05 0.56
C ASP A 100 9.94 -19.05 -0.28
N GLY A 101 10.21 -17.86 0.28
CA GLY A 101 10.97 -16.80 -0.38
C GLY A 101 10.12 -15.73 -1.07
N ASP A 102 8.84 -16.01 -1.25
CA ASP A 102 7.89 -14.99 -1.72
C ASP A 102 7.41 -14.14 -0.55
N ILE A 103 7.60 -12.84 -0.65
CA ILE A 103 7.25 -11.90 0.41
C ILE A 103 6.15 -10.97 -0.06
N MET A 104 5.10 -10.88 0.76
CA MET A 104 4.01 -9.93 0.58
C MET A 104 3.91 -9.03 1.81
N LYS A 105 3.79 -7.73 1.55
CA LYS A 105 3.52 -6.72 2.58
C LYS A 105 2.37 -5.83 2.13
N ILE A 106 1.51 -5.48 3.07
CA ILE A 106 0.40 -4.55 2.84
C ILE A 106 0.43 -3.47 3.90
N TRP A 107 0.42 -2.21 3.46
CA TRP A 107 0.24 -1.05 4.32
C TRP A 107 -1.04 -0.31 3.95
N MET A 108 -1.59 0.41 4.90
CA MET A 108 -2.79 1.19 4.69
C MET A 108 -2.67 2.61 5.24
N ASP A 109 -3.29 3.54 4.52
CA ASP A 109 -3.60 4.88 4.99
C ASP A 109 -5.05 4.89 5.46
N SER A 110 -5.23 4.82 6.76
CA SER A 110 -6.55 4.72 7.38
C SER A 110 -6.83 5.87 8.34
N LYS A 111 -8.10 6.24 8.42
CA LYS A 111 -8.63 7.15 9.43
C LYS A 111 -9.85 6.49 10.06
N GLY A 112 -9.70 6.02 11.30
CA GLY A 112 -10.72 5.19 11.94
C GLY A 112 -10.89 3.87 11.19
N ASP A 113 -12.13 3.55 10.78
CA ASP A 113 -12.47 2.33 10.02
C ASP A 113 -12.33 2.49 8.50
N LYS A 114 -12.10 3.72 8.03
CA LYS A 114 -11.99 4.05 6.61
C LYS A 114 -10.54 3.99 6.14
N ILE A 115 -10.31 3.33 5.01
CA ILE A 115 -9.03 3.22 4.33
C ILE A 115 -9.12 3.97 3.00
N LYS A 116 -8.23 4.94 2.79
CA LYS A 116 -8.16 5.74 1.57
C LYS A 116 -7.17 5.19 0.56
N LYS A 117 -6.09 4.57 1.04
CA LYS A 117 -5.02 4.00 0.23
C LYS A 117 -4.57 2.68 0.79
N LEU A 118 -4.28 1.75 -0.10
CA LEU A 118 -3.59 0.50 0.17
C LEU A 118 -2.31 0.47 -0.65
N TYR A 119 -1.23 0.04 -0.02
CA TYR A 119 0.05 -0.22 -0.67
C TYR A 119 0.36 -1.70 -0.54
N LEU A 120 0.63 -2.36 -1.66
CA LEU A 120 0.95 -3.77 -1.73
C LEU A 120 2.33 -3.94 -2.34
N LEU A 121 3.20 -4.63 -1.62
CA LEU A 121 4.48 -5.10 -2.13
C LEU A 121 4.42 -6.62 -2.21
N ASN A 122 4.65 -7.15 -3.40
CA ASN A 122 4.88 -8.57 -3.63
C ASN A 122 6.22 -8.73 -4.33
N TYR A 123 7.13 -9.52 -3.76
CA TYR A 123 8.40 -9.79 -4.40
C TYR A 123 8.90 -11.20 -4.15
N SER A 124 9.50 -11.76 -5.17
CA SER A 124 10.23 -13.02 -5.20
C SER A 124 11.67 -12.77 -5.65
N ASP A 125 12.44 -13.82 -5.87
CA ASP A 125 13.82 -13.70 -6.35
C ASP A 125 13.95 -13.02 -7.72
N SER A 126 12.91 -13.09 -8.57
CA SER A 126 12.96 -12.63 -9.97
C SER A 126 12.02 -11.48 -10.31
N GLU A 127 11.01 -11.24 -9.51
CA GLU A 127 9.96 -10.25 -9.81
C GLU A 127 9.54 -9.48 -8.57
N CYS A 128 9.30 -8.19 -8.77
CA CYS A 128 8.81 -7.30 -7.73
C CYS A 128 7.67 -6.44 -8.27
N THR A 129 6.56 -6.43 -7.59
CA THR A 129 5.42 -5.56 -7.88
C THR A 129 5.11 -4.70 -6.66
N PHE A 130 5.06 -3.40 -6.86
CA PHE A 130 4.64 -2.44 -5.84
C PHE A 130 3.45 -1.64 -6.35
N MET A 131 2.35 -1.70 -5.64
CA MET A 131 1.07 -1.16 -6.07
C MET A 131 0.48 -0.21 -5.02
N GLU A 132 -0.08 0.89 -5.49
CA GLU A 132 -0.95 1.76 -4.69
C GLU A 132 -2.37 1.69 -5.25
N LEU A 133 -3.31 1.37 -4.40
CA LEU A 133 -4.75 1.44 -4.67
C LEU A 133 -5.34 2.62 -3.90
N LYS A 134 -5.92 3.57 -4.59
CA LYS A 134 -6.76 4.62 -3.99
C LYS A 134 -8.22 4.23 -4.12
N GLY A 135 -8.98 4.45 -3.07
CA GLY A 135 -10.38 4.10 -3.08
C GLY A 135 -11.09 4.45 -1.79
N ASN A 136 -12.17 3.76 -1.55
CA ASN A 136 -13.00 3.90 -0.36
C ASN A 136 -13.25 2.53 0.25
N PHE A 137 -12.27 2.06 1.03
CA PHE A 137 -12.28 0.74 1.64
C PHE A 137 -12.65 0.82 3.13
N LYS A 138 -13.13 -0.30 3.65
CA LYS A 138 -13.27 -0.52 5.10
C LYS A 138 -12.28 -1.60 5.55
N LYS A 139 -11.80 -1.51 6.78
CA LYS A 139 -10.92 -2.55 7.35
C LYS A 139 -11.54 -3.94 7.27
N SER A 140 -12.85 -4.07 7.49
CA SER A 140 -13.59 -5.34 7.37
C SER A 140 -13.53 -5.94 5.96
N ASP A 141 -13.54 -5.13 4.91
CA ASP A 141 -13.46 -5.61 3.52
C ASP A 141 -12.08 -6.25 3.23
N ILE A 142 -11.02 -5.63 3.74
CA ILE A 142 -9.66 -6.13 3.57
C ILE A 142 -9.47 -7.46 4.31
N LEU A 143 -9.98 -7.56 5.53
CA LEU A 143 -9.88 -8.80 6.32
C LEU A 143 -10.63 -9.96 5.66
N LYS A 144 -11.79 -9.71 5.07
CA LYS A 144 -12.51 -10.73 4.28
C LYS A 144 -11.69 -11.21 3.09
N PHE A 145 -11.11 -10.28 2.32
CA PHE A 145 -10.28 -10.61 1.17
C PHE A 145 -9.08 -11.49 1.56
N VAL A 146 -8.36 -11.15 2.63
CA VAL A 146 -7.22 -11.93 3.12
C VAL A 146 -7.65 -13.33 3.56
N ASN A 147 -8.76 -13.45 4.28
CA ASN A 147 -9.27 -14.73 4.75
C ASN A 147 -9.73 -15.64 3.60
N GLU A 148 -10.37 -15.08 2.58
CA GLU A 148 -10.80 -15.83 1.37
C GLU A 148 -9.62 -16.31 0.55
N SER A 149 -8.54 -15.53 0.48
CA SER A 149 -7.31 -15.89 -0.23
C SER A 149 -6.54 -17.03 0.47
N ASN A 150 -6.64 -17.15 1.78
CA ASN A 150 -5.96 -18.19 2.56
C ASN A 150 -6.72 -19.54 2.56
N ASN A 151 -7.97 -19.57 2.12
CA ASN A 151 -8.80 -20.77 2.07
C ASN A 151 -8.85 -21.46 0.69
N LYS A 152 -8.05 -21.00 -0.25
CA LYS A 152 -7.85 -21.61 -1.58
C LYS A 152 -6.49 -22.27 -1.68
#